data_2f8094b8ff8d250b183d0dca310572a9
#
_entry.id   2f8094b8ff8d250b183d0dca310572a9
#
_cell.length_a   1.000
_cell.length_b   1.000
_cell.length_c   1.000
_cell.angle_alpha   90.00
_cell.angle_beta   90.00
_cell.angle_gamma   90.00
#
_symmetry.space_group_name_H-M   'P 1'
#
loop_
_entity.id
_entity.type
_entity.pdbx_description
1 polymer ?
#
loop_
_entity_poly.entity_id
_entity_poly.type
_entity_poly.pdbx_seq_one_letter_code
_entity_poly.pdbx_strand_id
1 'polypeptide(L)'
;MVCELPQQKRTMDKDKSKIGEFHFVTEPYLLDFRGRVTIPMIGNYLIHVASSHAAERGFGFNDMSERHTAWVLSRLAIEMIEYPAMSEPITLYTWVDEVGRLFTSRCFELVNAGGKTFGYARSIWAAIDVETRRPTLLDVAGLSAYVTDRPCPIEKPGKIAAVEQDTEGFPYIIKYSDLDINGHLNSIKYMEHLLDLFDLDLFKTKDIKRFEIAYQSEGKYGMELMLHKKEADSGKYDMAICNEGKAICRAAVTWK
;
A
#
# COMPACT_ATOMS: atom_id res chain seq x y z
N MET A 1 -30.34 -4.42 -18.73
CA MET A 1 -29.96 -5.76 -18.26
C MET A 1 -28.74 -5.56 -17.38
N VAL A 2 -28.97 -5.46 -16.06
CA VAL A 2 -27.88 -5.24 -15.06
C VAL A 2 -27.28 -6.61 -14.80
N CYS A 3 -26.00 -6.77 -15.13
CA CYS A 3 -25.25 -8.00 -14.86
C CYS A 3 -24.91 -8.03 -13.35
N GLU A 4 -25.69 -8.75 -12.58
CA GLU A 4 -25.38 -9.02 -11.18
C GLU A 4 -24.18 -9.99 -11.13
N LEU A 5 -23.07 -9.51 -10.62
CA LEU A 5 -21.94 -10.36 -10.25
C LEU A 5 -22.39 -11.33 -9.14
N PRO A 6 -22.05 -12.62 -9.23
CA PRO A 6 -22.46 -13.60 -8.23
C PRO A 6 -21.86 -13.25 -6.87
N GLN A 7 -22.72 -12.86 -5.93
CA GLN A 7 -22.37 -12.78 -4.51
C GLN A 7 -22.02 -14.19 -4.02
N GLN A 8 -20.76 -14.47 -3.82
CA GLN A 8 -20.33 -15.67 -3.11
C GLN A 8 -20.89 -15.61 -1.69
N LYS A 9 -21.90 -16.43 -1.40
CA LYS A 9 -22.36 -16.71 -0.04
C LYS A 9 -21.22 -17.35 0.74
N ARG A 10 -20.48 -16.56 1.52
CA ARG A 10 -19.57 -17.06 2.55
C ARG A 10 -20.41 -17.61 3.69
N THR A 11 -20.30 -18.92 3.93
CA THR A 11 -20.71 -19.53 5.20
C THR A 11 -19.84 -18.93 6.29
N MET A 12 -20.46 -18.20 7.21
CA MET A 12 -19.79 -17.62 8.39
C MET A 12 -19.44 -18.77 9.35
N ASP A 13 -18.22 -19.28 9.25
CA ASP A 13 -17.64 -20.10 10.30
C ASP A 13 -17.17 -19.17 11.42
N LYS A 14 -17.55 -19.51 12.69
CA LYS A 14 -17.37 -18.62 13.84
C LYS A 14 -15.93 -18.51 14.36
N ASP A 15 -14.99 -19.21 13.78
CA ASP A 15 -13.56 -19.11 14.11
C ASP A 15 -12.85 -18.31 13.01
N LYS A 16 -12.97 -16.98 13.11
CA LYS A 16 -12.31 -16.07 12.16
C LYS A 16 -10.81 -16.26 12.29
N SER A 17 -10.20 -16.93 11.32
CA SER A 17 -8.76 -17.08 11.24
C SER A 17 -8.03 -15.75 11.44
N LYS A 18 -6.97 -15.74 12.24
CA LYS A 18 -6.11 -14.57 12.41
C LYS A 18 -5.39 -14.19 11.12
N ILE A 19 -5.34 -15.11 10.17
CA ILE A 19 -4.74 -14.95 8.86
C ILE A 19 -5.87 -14.87 7.83
N GLY A 20 -5.93 -13.76 7.08
CA GLY A 20 -6.81 -13.62 5.91
C GLY A 20 -6.19 -14.30 4.71
N GLU A 21 -7.01 -14.95 3.90
CA GLU A 21 -6.62 -15.59 2.64
C GLU A 21 -7.54 -15.11 1.54
N PHE A 22 -6.95 -14.54 0.47
CA PHE A 22 -7.68 -13.93 -0.64
C PHE A 22 -7.10 -14.41 -1.97
N HIS A 23 -7.98 -14.73 -2.93
CA HIS A 23 -7.59 -15.27 -4.22
C HIS A 23 -7.89 -14.26 -5.33
N PHE A 24 -6.93 -14.08 -6.22
CA PHE A 24 -7.01 -13.22 -7.38
C PHE A 24 -6.50 -13.93 -8.61
N VAL A 25 -6.91 -13.45 -9.77
CA VAL A 25 -6.30 -13.78 -11.05
C VAL A 25 -5.84 -12.48 -11.67
N THR A 26 -4.65 -12.45 -12.23
CA THR A 26 -4.10 -11.25 -12.86
C THR A 26 -4.81 -10.95 -14.17
N GLU A 27 -5.41 -9.77 -14.26
CA GLU A 27 -6.10 -9.28 -15.45
C GLU A 27 -5.18 -8.38 -16.29
N PRO A 28 -5.34 -8.30 -17.62
CA PRO A 28 -4.44 -7.53 -18.50
C PRO A 28 -4.26 -6.06 -18.11
N TYR A 29 -5.29 -5.40 -17.57
CA TYR A 29 -5.23 -3.99 -17.15
C TYR A 29 -4.43 -3.73 -15.87
N LEU A 30 -3.96 -4.79 -15.19
CA LEU A 30 -3.12 -4.74 -14.01
C LEU A 30 -1.62 -4.83 -14.34
N LEU A 31 -1.30 -5.08 -15.62
CA LEU A 31 0.03 -5.45 -16.05
C LEU A 31 0.77 -4.29 -16.72
N ASP A 32 2.08 -4.32 -16.60
CA ASP A 32 2.98 -3.46 -17.37
C ASP A 32 3.17 -4.01 -18.80
N PHE A 33 3.95 -3.27 -19.61
CA PHE A 33 4.31 -3.65 -20.99
C PHE A 33 5.13 -4.94 -21.09
N ARG A 34 5.63 -5.48 -19.98
CA ARG A 34 6.32 -6.78 -19.87
C ARG A 34 5.37 -7.91 -19.48
N GLY A 35 4.06 -7.61 -19.34
CA GLY A 35 3.04 -8.58 -18.95
C GLY A 35 3.11 -8.99 -17.49
N ARG A 36 3.54 -8.12 -16.57
CA ARG A 36 3.72 -8.38 -15.14
C ARG A 36 2.95 -7.38 -14.28
N VAL A 37 2.44 -7.83 -13.15
CA VAL A 37 1.73 -6.97 -12.21
C VAL A 37 2.67 -5.88 -11.68
N THR A 38 2.26 -4.62 -11.75
CA THR A 38 3.06 -3.48 -11.30
C THR A 38 3.08 -3.34 -9.77
N ILE A 39 4.11 -2.69 -9.22
CA ILE A 39 4.17 -2.37 -7.78
C ILE A 39 2.95 -1.58 -7.29
N PRO A 40 2.45 -0.53 -8.01
CA PRO A 40 1.21 0.15 -7.63
C PRO A 40 -0.01 -0.79 -7.57
N MET A 41 -0.14 -1.71 -8.53
CA MET A 41 -1.25 -2.67 -8.54
C MET A 41 -1.15 -3.70 -7.41
N ILE A 42 0.07 -4.14 -7.06
CA ILE A 42 0.30 -4.92 -5.84
C ILE A 42 -0.18 -4.12 -4.63
N GLY A 43 0.19 -2.83 -4.53
CA GLY A 43 -0.30 -1.93 -3.48
C GLY A 43 -1.84 -1.89 -3.37
N ASN A 44 -2.56 -1.84 -4.50
CA ASN A 44 -4.03 -1.92 -4.53
C ASN A 44 -4.54 -3.23 -3.92
N TYR A 45 -3.97 -4.37 -4.28
CA TYR A 45 -4.34 -5.66 -3.68
C TYR A 45 -4.10 -5.66 -2.17
N LEU A 46 -2.96 -5.14 -1.70
CA LEU A 46 -2.63 -5.08 -0.27
C LEU A 46 -3.65 -4.24 0.52
N ILE A 47 -4.02 -3.07 0.01
CA ILE A 47 -5.02 -2.18 0.64
C ILE A 47 -6.39 -2.87 0.64
N HIS A 48 -6.79 -3.49 -0.48
CA HIS A 48 -8.06 -4.20 -0.59
C HIS A 48 -8.17 -5.32 0.45
N VAL A 49 -7.17 -6.21 0.54
CA VAL A 49 -7.24 -7.33 1.49
C VAL A 49 -7.10 -6.88 2.94
N ALA A 50 -6.33 -5.81 3.22
CA ALA A 50 -6.26 -5.22 4.55
C ALA A 50 -7.63 -4.72 5.01
N SER A 51 -8.34 -3.99 4.12
CA SER A 51 -9.68 -3.45 4.38
C SER A 51 -10.71 -4.56 4.58
N SER A 52 -10.72 -5.57 3.70
CA SER A 52 -11.64 -6.71 3.80
C SER A 52 -11.41 -7.53 5.08
N HIS A 53 -10.13 -7.81 5.40
CA HIS A 53 -9.76 -8.53 6.62
C HIS A 53 -10.15 -7.76 7.90
N ALA A 54 -10.01 -6.43 7.91
CA ALA A 54 -10.44 -5.58 9.02
C ALA A 54 -11.97 -5.56 9.16
N ALA A 55 -12.70 -5.42 8.03
CA ALA A 55 -14.17 -5.38 8.02
C ALA A 55 -14.78 -6.68 8.56
N GLU A 56 -14.22 -7.84 8.21
CA GLU A 56 -14.67 -9.14 8.74
C GLU A 56 -14.55 -9.24 10.27
N ARG A 57 -13.79 -8.35 10.91
CA ARG A 57 -13.45 -8.36 12.35
C ARG A 57 -14.01 -7.17 13.13
N GLY A 58 -14.87 -6.35 12.50
CA GLY A 58 -15.47 -5.19 13.12
C GLY A 58 -14.54 -3.98 13.29
N PHE A 59 -13.53 -3.89 12.42
CA PHE A 59 -12.60 -2.76 12.34
C PHE A 59 -12.49 -2.20 10.89
N GLY A 60 -13.50 -2.48 10.04
CA GLY A 60 -13.55 -1.96 8.68
C GLY A 60 -13.99 -0.51 8.60
N PHE A 61 -14.19 -0.03 7.37
CA PHE A 61 -14.56 1.36 7.10
C PHE A 61 -15.83 1.79 7.85
N ASN A 62 -16.90 0.98 7.80
CA ASN A 62 -18.17 1.30 8.46
C ASN A 62 -18.01 1.34 9.99
N ASP A 63 -17.34 0.35 10.58
CA ASP A 63 -17.11 0.26 12.02
C ASP A 63 -16.31 1.47 12.55
N MET A 64 -15.31 1.91 11.77
CA MET A 64 -14.50 3.08 12.11
C MET A 64 -15.29 4.37 11.95
N SER A 65 -16.11 4.49 10.89
CA SER A 65 -16.97 5.65 10.64
C SER A 65 -18.00 5.88 11.76
N GLU A 66 -18.61 4.81 12.28
CA GLU A 66 -19.52 4.88 13.43
C GLU A 66 -18.84 5.43 14.70
N ARG A 67 -17.52 5.27 14.80
CA ARG A 67 -16.69 5.78 15.89
C ARG A 67 -16.08 7.15 15.59
N HIS A 68 -16.49 7.82 14.50
CA HIS A 68 -15.90 9.07 14.01
C HIS A 68 -14.38 8.98 13.77
N THR A 69 -13.89 7.80 13.41
CA THR A 69 -12.48 7.54 13.16
C THR A 69 -12.28 6.97 11.74
N ALA A 70 -11.05 7.04 11.24
CA ALA A 70 -10.67 6.44 9.97
C ALA A 70 -9.27 5.83 10.05
N TRP A 71 -9.05 4.73 9.33
CA TRP A 71 -7.72 4.21 9.10
C TRP A 71 -6.98 5.04 8.07
N VAL A 72 -5.74 5.36 8.37
CA VAL A 72 -4.81 5.94 7.40
C VAL A 72 -3.59 5.04 7.26
N LEU A 73 -3.19 4.79 6.02
CA LEU A 73 -1.95 4.10 5.71
C LEU A 73 -0.80 5.09 5.95
N SER A 74 0.01 4.81 6.97
CA SER A 74 1.16 5.65 7.30
C SER A 74 2.41 5.24 6.52
N ARG A 75 2.65 3.93 6.40
CA ARG A 75 3.81 3.39 5.70
C ARG A 75 3.49 2.06 5.04
N LEU A 76 4.17 1.79 3.93
CA LEU A 76 4.11 0.53 3.20
C LEU A 76 5.50 0.17 2.69
N ALA A 77 5.90 -1.08 2.86
CA ALA A 77 7.07 -1.69 2.21
C ALA A 77 6.60 -2.91 1.43
N ILE A 78 7.03 -3.01 0.18
CA ILE A 78 6.77 -4.16 -0.72
C ILE A 78 8.12 -4.69 -1.17
N GLU A 79 8.36 -5.98 -1.00
CA GLU A 79 9.59 -6.66 -1.45
C GLU A 79 9.24 -7.82 -2.35
N MET A 80 9.72 -7.76 -3.60
CA MET A 80 9.39 -8.75 -4.63
C MET A 80 10.57 -9.66 -4.93
N ILE A 81 10.31 -10.95 -4.87
CA ILE A 81 11.21 -12.02 -5.33
C ILE A 81 11.02 -12.21 -6.83
N GLU A 82 9.76 -12.37 -7.25
CA GLU A 82 9.32 -12.49 -8.64
C GLU A 82 8.02 -11.70 -8.83
N TYR A 83 7.66 -11.47 -10.09
CA TYR A 83 6.43 -10.73 -10.41
C TYR A 83 5.40 -11.67 -11.04
N PRO A 84 4.14 -11.65 -10.57
CA PRO A 84 3.07 -12.40 -11.22
C PRO A 84 2.87 -11.98 -12.67
N ALA A 85 2.69 -12.98 -13.55
CA ALA A 85 2.43 -12.78 -14.96
C ALA A 85 0.93 -12.76 -15.28
N MET A 86 0.59 -12.54 -16.54
CA MET A 86 -0.80 -12.54 -17.03
C MET A 86 -1.49 -13.88 -16.77
N SER A 87 -2.75 -13.82 -16.34
CA SER A 87 -3.60 -14.96 -16.03
C SER A 87 -3.06 -15.88 -14.92
N GLU A 88 -2.09 -15.43 -14.15
CA GLU A 88 -1.53 -16.20 -13.06
C GLU A 88 -2.41 -16.07 -11.80
N PRO A 89 -2.83 -17.20 -11.19
CA PRO A 89 -3.52 -17.19 -9.92
C PRO A 89 -2.59 -16.73 -8.79
N ILE A 90 -3.06 -15.77 -7.99
CA ILE A 90 -2.36 -15.24 -6.82
C ILE A 90 -3.20 -15.53 -5.60
N THR A 91 -2.59 -16.11 -4.57
CA THR A 91 -3.15 -16.11 -3.22
C THR A 91 -2.40 -15.09 -2.38
N LEU A 92 -3.14 -14.20 -1.74
CA LEU A 92 -2.60 -13.16 -0.87
C LEU A 92 -3.03 -13.43 0.56
N TYR A 93 -2.06 -13.74 1.42
CA TYR A 93 -2.25 -13.86 2.86
C TYR A 93 -2.01 -12.52 3.53
N THR A 94 -2.80 -12.21 4.58
CA THR A 94 -2.59 -11.03 5.41
C THR A 94 -2.85 -11.33 6.87
N TRP A 95 -2.05 -10.73 7.76
CA TRP A 95 -2.18 -10.85 9.21
C TRP A 95 -1.65 -9.62 9.93
N VAL A 96 -2.12 -9.41 11.15
CA VAL A 96 -1.61 -8.38 12.06
C VAL A 96 -0.50 -8.99 12.90
N ASP A 97 0.70 -8.41 12.90
CA ASP A 97 1.85 -8.85 13.71
C ASP A 97 2.08 -7.99 14.95
N GLU A 98 1.56 -6.76 14.96
CA GLU A 98 1.72 -5.86 16.10
C GLU A 98 0.55 -4.89 16.23
N VAL A 99 0.13 -4.62 17.47
CA VAL A 99 -0.83 -3.59 17.84
C VAL A 99 -0.23 -2.71 18.91
N GLY A 100 0.03 -1.46 18.57
CA GLY A 100 0.43 -0.40 19.49
C GLY A 100 -0.74 0.50 19.89
N ARG A 101 -0.46 1.52 20.69
CA ARG A 101 -1.50 2.46 21.15
C ARG A 101 -2.02 3.37 20.02
N LEU A 102 -1.20 3.70 19.02
CA LEU A 102 -1.50 4.65 17.94
C LEU A 102 -1.41 4.02 16.56
N PHE A 103 -0.88 2.81 16.44
CA PHE A 103 -0.68 2.15 15.15
C PHE A 103 -0.81 0.63 15.25
N THR A 104 -1.09 0.01 14.11
CA THR A 104 -0.97 -1.43 13.90
C THR A 104 0.02 -1.71 12.80
N SER A 105 0.75 -2.82 12.92
CA SER A 105 1.59 -3.38 11.85
C SER A 105 0.88 -4.59 11.26
N ARG A 106 0.88 -4.65 9.94
CA ARG A 106 0.25 -5.73 9.17
C ARG A 106 1.22 -6.27 8.14
N CYS A 107 1.24 -7.59 8.03
CA CYS A 107 2.07 -8.34 7.09
C CYS A 107 1.24 -8.93 5.96
N PHE A 108 1.93 -9.19 4.84
CA PHE A 108 1.34 -9.81 3.67
C PHE A 108 2.35 -10.77 3.03
N GLU A 109 1.82 -11.82 2.42
CA GLU A 109 2.57 -12.75 1.58
C GLU A 109 1.78 -13.05 0.31
N LEU A 110 2.42 -12.90 -0.84
CA LEU A 110 1.87 -13.23 -2.15
C LEU A 110 2.45 -14.55 -2.60
N VAL A 111 1.60 -15.51 -2.96
CA VAL A 111 2.03 -16.82 -3.47
C VAL A 111 1.29 -17.18 -4.75
N ASN A 112 1.90 -18.02 -5.58
CA ASN A 112 1.22 -18.61 -6.74
C ASN A 112 0.41 -19.85 -6.35
N ALA A 113 -0.30 -20.44 -7.31
CA ALA A 113 -1.11 -21.66 -7.10
C ALA A 113 -0.28 -22.86 -6.61
N GLY A 114 1.00 -22.91 -6.88
CA GLY A 114 1.92 -23.95 -6.40
C GLY A 114 2.51 -23.69 -5.01
N GLY A 115 2.12 -22.57 -4.34
CA GLY A 115 2.65 -22.18 -3.02
C GLY A 115 4.01 -21.49 -3.08
N LYS A 116 4.55 -21.18 -4.26
CA LYS A 116 5.79 -20.40 -4.41
C LYS A 116 5.53 -18.93 -4.13
N THR A 117 6.35 -18.33 -3.26
CA THR A 117 6.21 -16.93 -2.87
C THR A 117 6.71 -15.99 -3.97
N PHE A 118 5.86 -15.03 -4.36
CA PHE A 118 6.21 -13.90 -5.22
C PHE A 118 6.88 -12.77 -4.45
N GLY A 119 6.43 -12.52 -3.23
CA GLY A 119 6.95 -11.45 -2.41
C GLY A 119 6.19 -11.28 -1.10
N TYR A 120 6.67 -10.32 -0.32
CA TYR A 120 6.11 -9.94 0.97
C TYR A 120 5.85 -8.45 1.03
N ALA A 121 4.95 -8.05 1.93
CA ALA A 121 4.79 -6.64 2.26
C ALA A 121 4.52 -6.43 3.75
N ARG A 122 4.83 -5.23 4.23
CA ARG A 122 4.46 -4.75 5.57
C ARG A 122 3.88 -3.36 5.48
N SER A 123 2.82 -3.11 6.22
CA SER A 123 2.18 -1.80 6.32
C SER A 123 2.00 -1.37 7.76
N ILE A 124 2.04 -0.06 8.00
CA ILE A 124 1.75 0.56 9.28
C ILE A 124 0.53 1.44 9.10
N TRP A 125 -0.48 1.20 9.92
CA TRP A 125 -1.75 1.92 9.91
C TRP A 125 -1.96 2.66 11.22
N ALA A 126 -2.48 3.88 11.13
CA ALA A 126 -2.90 4.66 12.29
C ALA A 126 -4.41 4.94 12.18
N ALA A 127 -5.08 5.05 13.33
CA ALA A 127 -6.42 5.62 13.36
C ALA A 127 -6.33 7.12 13.59
N ILE A 128 -7.17 7.87 12.87
CA ILE A 128 -7.32 9.32 13.06
C ILE A 128 -8.78 9.63 13.38
N ASP A 129 -9.00 10.67 14.14
CA ASP A 129 -10.29 11.33 14.27
C ASP A 129 -10.59 12.08 12.96
N VAL A 130 -11.80 11.89 12.39
CA VAL A 130 -12.14 12.43 11.06
C VAL A 130 -12.32 13.94 11.03
N GLU A 131 -12.69 14.56 12.15
CA GLU A 131 -12.91 16.02 12.24
C GLU A 131 -11.60 16.76 12.49
N THR A 132 -10.84 16.30 13.50
CA THR A 132 -9.60 16.98 13.92
C THR A 132 -8.38 16.56 13.10
N ARG A 133 -8.47 15.47 12.35
CA ARG A 133 -7.38 14.83 11.58
C ARG A 133 -6.18 14.42 12.43
N ARG A 134 -6.37 14.27 13.75
CA ARG A 134 -5.32 13.89 14.70
C ARG A 134 -5.34 12.40 14.97
N PRO A 135 -4.18 11.79 15.24
CA PRO A 135 -4.12 10.40 15.66
C PRO A 135 -4.97 10.16 16.92
N THR A 136 -5.73 9.07 16.92
CA THR A 136 -6.53 8.64 18.05
C THR A 136 -6.04 7.30 18.60
N LEU A 137 -6.39 7.02 19.87
CA LEU A 137 -6.01 5.75 20.51
C LEU A 137 -6.78 4.59 19.88
N LEU A 138 -6.08 3.50 19.66
CA LEU A 138 -6.64 2.25 19.16
C LEU A 138 -7.27 1.45 20.30
N ASP A 139 -8.29 0.66 19.98
CA ASP A 139 -8.77 -0.42 20.85
C ASP A 139 -7.74 -1.58 20.85
N VAL A 140 -6.69 -1.41 21.66
CA VAL A 140 -5.61 -2.38 21.74
C VAL A 140 -6.11 -3.75 22.19
N ALA A 141 -7.09 -3.78 23.12
CA ALA A 141 -7.61 -5.04 23.66
C ALA A 141 -8.36 -5.83 22.57
N GLY A 142 -9.26 -5.18 21.83
CA GLY A 142 -10.01 -5.81 20.74
C GLY A 142 -9.12 -6.24 19.57
N LEU A 143 -8.20 -5.38 19.17
CA LEU A 143 -7.29 -5.65 18.05
C LEU A 143 -6.26 -6.73 18.37
N SER A 144 -5.77 -6.81 19.61
CA SER A 144 -4.76 -7.79 20.04
C SER A 144 -5.25 -9.24 19.93
N ALA A 145 -6.57 -9.46 19.97
CA ALA A 145 -7.16 -10.78 19.75
C ALA A 145 -6.81 -11.38 18.36
N TYR A 146 -6.51 -10.52 17.39
CA TYR A 146 -6.21 -10.91 16.02
C TYR A 146 -4.71 -10.91 15.68
N VAL A 147 -3.85 -10.61 16.64
CA VAL A 147 -2.39 -10.70 16.45
C VAL A 147 -1.96 -12.15 16.35
N THR A 148 -1.03 -12.42 15.42
CA THR A 148 -0.39 -13.72 15.26
C THR A 148 1.12 -13.57 15.19
N ASP A 149 1.83 -14.61 15.57
CA ASP A 149 3.29 -14.73 15.55
C ASP A 149 3.83 -15.26 14.21
N ARG A 150 2.95 -15.38 13.16
CA ARG A 150 3.40 -15.77 11.82
C ARG A 150 4.54 -14.85 11.37
N PRO A 151 5.72 -15.38 11.03
CA PRO A 151 6.85 -14.55 10.65
C PRO A 151 6.61 -13.83 9.31
N CYS A 152 7.15 -12.63 9.18
CA CYS A 152 7.27 -11.92 7.92
C CYS A 152 8.76 -11.62 7.70
N PRO A 153 9.40 -12.17 6.65
CA PRO A 153 10.86 -12.19 6.53
C PRO A 153 11.46 -10.86 6.09
N ILE A 154 10.63 -9.88 5.71
CA ILE A 154 11.12 -8.55 5.31
C ILE A 154 11.15 -7.59 6.50
N GLU A 155 12.03 -6.60 6.42
CA GLU A 155 12.12 -5.53 7.43
C GLU A 155 10.87 -4.65 7.43
N LYS A 156 10.52 -4.15 8.62
CA LYS A 156 9.45 -3.14 8.76
C LYS A 156 9.81 -1.88 7.98
N PRO A 157 8.81 -1.17 7.38
CA PRO A 157 9.08 0.10 6.72
C PRO A 157 9.69 1.09 7.72
N GLY A 158 10.87 1.58 7.37
CA GLY A 158 11.71 2.43 8.21
C GLY A 158 11.47 3.94 8.01
N LYS A 159 12.43 4.72 8.50
CA LYS A 159 12.53 6.15 8.19
C LYS A 159 13.21 6.30 6.83
N ILE A 160 12.52 6.92 5.89
CA ILE A 160 13.05 7.23 4.56
C ILE A 160 13.80 8.58 4.65
N ALA A 161 14.95 8.64 4.01
CA ALA A 161 15.78 9.84 3.99
C ALA A 161 15.04 11.03 3.35
N ALA A 162 15.42 12.22 3.74
CA ALA A 162 14.92 13.43 3.06
C ALA A 162 15.67 13.61 1.75
N VAL A 163 14.95 13.96 0.69
CA VAL A 163 15.53 14.46 -0.54
C VAL A 163 15.66 15.98 -0.39
N GLU A 164 16.82 16.53 -0.68
CA GLU A 164 17.10 17.95 -0.59
C GLU A 164 16.34 18.73 -1.67
N GLN A 165 15.92 19.96 -1.35
CA GLN A 165 15.09 20.77 -2.26
C GLN A 165 15.85 21.32 -3.49
N ASP A 166 17.18 21.33 -3.46
CA ASP A 166 18.04 21.65 -4.59
C ASP A 166 18.19 20.53 -5.61
N THR A 167 17.66 19.34 -5.29
CA THR A 167 17.54 18.24 -6.24
C THR A 167 16.54 18.59 -7.35
N GLU A 168 16.87 18.24 -8.59
CA GLU A 168 15.97 18.44 -9.73
C GLU A 168 14.55 18.03 -9.41
N GLY A 169 13.59 18.92 -9.67
CA GLY A 169 12.18 18.73 -9.36
C GLY A 169 11.32 18.63 -10.62
N PHE A 170 10.34 17.76 -10.59
CA PHE A 170 9.38 17.55 -11.67
C PHE A 170 8.01 18.03 -11.20
N PRO A 171 7.44 19.11 -11.82
CA PRO A 171 6.17 19.68 -11.39
C PRO A 171 5.01 18.74 -11.77
N TYR A 172 4.03 18.63 -10.89
CA TYR A 172 2.78 17.90 -11.11
C TYR A 172 1.62 18.63 -10.45
N ILE A 173 0.45 18.63 -11.09
CA ILE A 173 -0.79 19.17 -10.52
C ILE A 173 -1.77 18.01 -10.33
N ILE A 174 -2.30 17.85 -9.11
CA ILE A 174 -3.26 16.80 -8.78
C ILE A 174 -4.53 16.96 -9.61
N LYS A 175 -4.93 15.92 -10.33
CA LYS A 175 -6.05 15.87 -11.26
C LYS A 175 -7.21 15.04 -10.69
N TYR A 176 -8.36 15.09 -11.38
CA TYR A 176 -9.54 14.31 -11.03
C TYR A 176 -9.25 12.79 -10.92
N SER A 177 -8.49 12.23 -11.86
CA SER A 177 -8.16 10.81 -11.89
C SER A 177 -7.21 10.33 -10.79
N ASP A 178 -6.66 11.27 -10.01
CA ASP A 178 -5.77 10.96 -8.89
C ASP A 178 -6.54 10.80 -7.57
N LEU A 179 -7.81 11.22 -7.53
CA LEU A 179 -8.57 11.31 -6.28
C LEU A 179 -9.19 9.97 -5.87
N ASP A 180 -9.17 9.71 -4.57
CA ASP A 180 -9.93 8.64 -3.93
C ASP A 180 -11.37 9.09 -3.58
N ILE A 181 -12.14 8.21 -2.93
CA ILE A 181 -13.52 8.47 -2.52
C ILE A 181 -13.65 9.60 -1.48
N ASN A 182 -12.57 9.98 -0.81
CA ASN A 182 -12.52 11.05 0.16
C ASN A 182 -12.12 12.41 -0.48
N GLY A 183 -11.87 12.42 -1.78
CA GLY A 183 -11.40 13.60 -2.51
C GLY A 183 -9.92 13.94 -2.27
N HIS A 184 -9.14 13.00 -1.76
CA HIS A 184 -7.71 13.13 -1.56
C HIS A 184 -6.92 12.36 -2.62
N LEU A 185 -5.67 12.76 -2.83
CA LEU A 185 -4.74 12.02 -3.67
C LEU A 185 -4.65 10.57 -3.17
N ASN A 186 -5.03 9.63 -4.03
CA ASN A 186 -5.07 8.20 -3.72
C ASN A 186 -3.66 7.68 -3.37
N SER A 187 -3.53 6.88 -2.33
CA SER A 187 -2.25 6.31 -1.87
C SER A 187 -1.45 5.63 -2.98
N ILE A 188 -2.13 4.99 -3.94
CA ILE A 188 -1.47 4.32 -5.06
C ILE A 188 -0.98 5.32 -6.10
N LYS A 189 -1.68 6.44 -6.30
CA LYS A 189 -1.26 7.50 -7.22
C LYS A 189 0.07 8.15 -6.81
N TYR A 190 0.33 8.27 -5.51
CA TYR A 190 1.67 8.66 -5.03
C TYR A 190 2.76 7.71 -5.54
N MET A 191 2.48 6.39 -5.53
CA MET A 191 3.44 5.37 -6.00
C MET A 191 3.63 5.48 -7.52
N GLU A 192 2.55 5.62 -8.30
CA GLU A 192 2.59 5.76 -9.75
C GLU A 192 3.43 6.99 -10.14
N HIS A 193 3.10 8.17 -9.61
CA HIS A 193 3.80 9.42 -9.92
C HIS A 193 5.29 9.37 -9.57
N LEU A 194 5.67 8.71 -8.47
CA LEU A 194 7.07 8.55 -8.10
C LEU A 194 7.81 7.58 -9.03
N LEU A 195 7.16 6.51 -9.46
CA LEU A 195 7.76 5.55 -10.38
C LEU A 195 7.85 6.11 -11.80
N ASP A 196 6.95 7.03 -12.20
CA ASP A 196 7.01 7.75 -13.49
C ASP A 196 8.23 8.68 -13.61
N LEU A 197 8.97 8.93 -12.54
CA LEU A 197 10.24 9.64 -12.58
C LEU A 197 11.39 8.83 -13.20
N PHE A 198 11.20 7.55 -13.45
CA PHE A 198 12.21 6.67 -14.03
C PHE A 198 11.95 6.44 -15.50
N ASP A 199 13.05 6.39 -16.28
CA ASP A 199 12.98 6.10 -17.70
C ASP A 199 12.48 4.69 -17.98
N LEU A 200 11.72 4.53 -19.05
CA LEU A 200 11.17 3.25 -19.48
C LEU A 200 12.25 2.18 -19.69
N ASP A 201 13.45 2.58 -20.11
CA ASP A 201 14.57 1.65 -20.35
C ASP A 201 15.04 0.97 -19.05
N LEU A 202 14.91 1.63 -17.90
CA LEU A 202 15.19 1.00 -16.62
C LEU A 202 14.20 -0.14 -16.35
N PHE A 203 12.92 0.10 -16.59
CA PHE A 203 11.87 -0.93 -16.43
C PHE A 203 11.98 -2.09 -17.42
N LYS A 204 12.63 -1.89 -18.60
CA LYS A 204 12.90 -2.97 -19.55
C LYS A 204 13.94 -3.95 -19.05
N THR A 205 14.92 -3.46 -18.29
CA THR A 205 16.15 -4.21 -17.96
C THR A 205 16.25 -4.60 -16.51
N LYS A 206 15.52 -3.92 -15.62
CA LYS A 206 15.57 -4.12 -14.17
C LYS A 206 14.20 -4.38 -13.57
N ASP A 207 14.22 -4.96 -12.38
CA ASP A 207 13.04 -5.19 -11.55
C ASP A 207 13.18 -4.43 -10.25
N ILE A 208 12.07 -3.92 -9.73
CA ILE A 208 12.04 -3.37 -8.39
C ILE A 208 12.15 -4.53 -7.41
N LYS A 209 13.21 -4.54 -6.61
CA LYS A 209 13.38 -5.49 -5.51
C LYS A 209 12.56 -5.09 -4.30
N ARG A 210 12.67 -3.81 -3.90
CA ARG A 210 11.96 -3.25 -2.73
C ARG A 210 11.47 -1.84 -3.03
N PHE A 211 10.25 -1.55 -2.65
CA PHE A 211 9.64 -0.23 -2.68
C PHE A 211 9.11 0.10 -1.29
N GLU A 212 9.51 1.24 -0.74
CA GLU A 212 9.00 1.75 0.52
C GLU A 212 8.37 3.12 0.33
N ILE A 213 7.27 3.39 1.03
CA ILE A 213 6.61 4.68 1.01
C ILE A 213 6.12 5.06 2.40
N ALA A 214 6.25 6.34 2.75
CA ALA A 214 5.76 6.95 3.98
C ALA A 214 4.91 8.17 3.62
N TYR A 215 3.64 8.11 3.97
CA TYR A 215 2.67 9.19 3.77
C TYR A 215 2.73 10.14 4.97
N GLN A 216 2.79 11.45 4.72
CA GLN A 216 2.97 12.47 5.75
C GLN A 216 1.79 13.43 5.83
N SER A 217 1.22 13.78 4.67
CA SER A 217 0.01 14.58 4.57
C SER A 217 -0.76 14.29 3.29
N GLU A 218 -2.01 14.75 3.23
CA GLU A 218 -2.92 14.49 2.12
C GLU A 218 -2.72 15.53 1.01
N GLY A 219 -2.71 15.05 -0.24
CA GLY A 219 -2.83 15.89 -1.42
C GLY A 219 -4.30 16.12 -1.76
N LYS A 220 -4.63 17.27 -2.35
CA LYS A 220 -5.99 17.65 -2.78
C LYS A 220 -6.00 18.10 -4.23
N TYR A 221 -7.16 18.02 -4.87
CA TYR A 221 -7.34 18.50 -6.24
C TYR A 221 -6.75 19.89 -6.47
N GLY A 222 -6.01 20.04 -7.55
CA GLY A 222 -5.42 21.31 -7.96
C GLY A 222 -4.16 21.73 -7.17
N MET A 223 -3.73 20.96 -6.16
CA MET A 223 -2.44 21.21 -5.51
C MET A 223 -1.30 21.07 -6.51
N GLU A 224 -0.40 22.02 -6.48
CA GLU A 224 0.87 21.99 -7.22
C GLU A 224 1.91 21.24 -6.38
N LEU A 225 2.43 20.19 -6.96
CA LEU A 225 3.40 19.30 -6.33
C LEU A 225 4.74 19.43 -7.05
N MET A 226 5.81 19.19 -6.31
CA MET A 226 7.15 19.01 -6.85
C MET A 226 7.64 17.62 -6.46
N LEU A 227 7.95 16.80 -7.46
CA LEU A 227 8.43 15.44 -7.29
C LEU A 227 9.96 15.44 -7.43
N HIS A 228 10.63 14.75 -6.54
CA HIS A 228 12.08 14.68 -6.51
C HIS A 228 12.56 13.23 -6.46
N LYS A 229 13.67 12.96 -7.12
CA LYS A 229 14.38 11.68 -7.12
C LYS A 229 15.87 11.92 -6.98
N LYS A 230 16.52 11.19 -6.06
CA LYS A 230 17.96 11.24 -5.83
C LYS A 230 18.50 9.81 -5.70
N GLU A 231 19.54 9.49 -6.43
CA GLU A 231 20.26 8.24 -6.23
C GLU A 231 21.03 8.31 -4.90
N ALA A 232 20.73 7.38 -4.00
CA ALA A 232 21.34 7.30 -2.67
C ALA A 232 22.52 6.32 -2.67
N ASP A 233 22.43 5.24 -3.44
CA ASP A 233 23.44 4.22 -3.65
C ASP A 233 23.14 3.50 -4.97
N SER A 234 24.07 2.72 -5.50
CA SER A 234 23.92 2.01 -6.77
C SER A 234 22.61 1.20 -6.82
N GLY A 235 21.67 1.62 -7.69
CA GLY A 235 20.36 1.02 -7.84
C GLY A 235 19.37 1.30 -6.69
N LYS A 236 19.70 2.21 -5.76
CA LYS A 236 18.80 2.68 -4.71
C LYS A 236 18.53 4.17 -4.85
N TYR A 237 17.27 4.56 -4.83
CA TYR A 237 16.83 5.94 -4.96
C TYR A 237 15.92 6.32 -3.79
N ASP A 238 16.18 7.51 -3.23
CA ASP A 238 15.26 8.19 -2.33
C ASP A 238 14.43 9.20 -3.13
N MET A 239 13.15 9.29 -2.82
CA MET A 239 12.17 10.10 -3.56
C MET A 239 11.29 10.88 -2.60
N ALA A 240 10.77 12.01 -3.05
CA ALA A 240 9.81 12.81 -2.30
C ALA A 240 8.78 13.45 -3.21
N ILE A 241 7.58 13.62 -2.71
CA ILE A 241 6.56 14.52 -3.26
C ILE A 241 6.40 15.66 -2.26
N CYS A 242 6.60 16.88 -2.73
CA CYS A 242 6.53 18.09 -1.92
C CYS A 242 5.40 19.02 -2.38
N ASN A 243 4.76 19.69 -1.44
CA ASN A 243 3.88 20.83 -1.67
C ASN A 243 4.42 22.02 -0.89
N GLU A 244 4.61 23.15 -1.53
CA GLU A 244 5.18 24.38 -0.91
C GLU A 244 6.46 24.10 -0.11
N GLY A 245 7.36 23.29 -0.66
CA GLY A 245 8.64 22.93 -0.03
C GLY A 245 8.56 21.94 1.15
N LYS A 246 7.36 21.45 1.50
CA LYS A 246 7.19 20.43 2.54
C LYS A 246 6.87 19.07 1.92
N ALA A 247 7.59 18.04 2.33
CA ALA A 247 7.28 16.69 1.88
C ALA A 247 5.90 16.25 2.39
N ILE A 248 5.02 15.88 1.47
CA ILE A 248 3.74 15.21 1.76
C ILE A 248 3.86 13.69 1.68
N CYS A 249 4.91 13.22 0.99
CA CYS A 249 5.23 11.80 0.86
C CYS A 249 6.74 11.64 0.66
N ARG A 250 7.29 10.54 1.19
CA ARG A 250 8.65 10.07 0.88
C ARG A 250 8.62 8.61 0.48
N ALA A 251 9.47 8.23 -0.44
CA ALA A 251 9.61 6.85 -0.86
C ALA A 251 11.08 6.49 -1.10
N ALA A 252 11.35 5.19 -1.07
CA ALA A 252 12.62 4.63 -1.49
C ALA A 252 12.38 3.43 -2.40
N VAL A 253 13.18 3.29 -3.45
CA VAL A 253 13.14 2.14 -4.35
C VAL A 253 14.52 1.52 -4.48
N THR A 254 14.58 0.19 -4.47
CA THR A 254 15.79 -0.58 -4.73
C THR A 254 15.53 -1.47 -5.95
N TRP A 255 16.39 -1.36 -6.95
CA TRP A 255 16.36 -2.15 -8.18
C TRP A 255 17.28 -3.38 -8.10
N LYS A 256 16.96 -4.43 -8.83
CA LYS A 256 17.78 -5.64 -9.00
C LYS A 256 17.94 -6.00 -10.48
#